data_e6d2557208cac1e66bde79660d6aecdb
#
_entry.id   e6d2557208cac1e66bde79660d6aecdb
#
_cell.length_a   1.000
_cell.length_b   1.000
_cell.length_c   1.000
_cell.angle_alpha   90.00
_cell.angle_beta   90.00
_cell.angle_gamma   90.00
#
_symmetry.space_group_name_H-M   'P 1'
#
loop_
_entity.id
_entity.type
_entity.pdbx_description
1 polymer ?
#
loop_
_entity_poly.entity_id
_entity_poly.type
_entity_poly.pdbx_seq_one_letter_code
_entity_poly.pdbx_strand_id
1 'polypeptide(L)'
;IENLLGKYESLSDHITVVKKNPDVYPTFAEQYTDEAVKNNSLVVECGERSRFISYDDIYLSEPDMYTYSYNTSFDGEGAITSAIDYVVNAEQPQLYRLEGHGESALPSTFQEQLEKANMELHDLSLLTVDAIPEDAACLLIYAPTSDISEEERDMLADYVTGGGKL
;
A
#
# COMPACT_ATOMS: atom_id res chain seq x y z
N ILE A 1 20.89 2.02 5.32
CA ILE A 1 19.84 1.23 5.92
C ILE A 1 20.14 0.75 7.34
N GLU A 2 21.34 0.25 7.64
CA GLU A 2 21.73 -0.28 8.96
C GLU A 2 21.49 0.69 10.12
N ASN A 3 21.85 1.97 9.94
CA ASN A 3 21.62 2.98 10.98
C ASN A 3 20.12 3.23 11.24
N LEU A 4 19.30 3.11 10.21
CA LEU A 4 17.84 3.24 10.32
C LEU A 4 17.26 2.05 11.07
N LEU A 5 17.65 0.82 10.71
CA LEU A 5 17.23 -0.40 11.41
C LEU A 5 17.62 -0.37 12.89
N GLY A 6 18.85 0.07 13.20
CA GLY A 6 19.29 0.23 14.58
C GLY A 6 18.47 1.25 15.38
N LYS A 7 17.89 2.27 14.73
CA LYS A 7 16.94 3.19 15.39
C LYS A 7 15.62 2.51 15.70
N TYR A 8 15.05 1.75 14.76
CA TYR A 8 13.81 1.00 15.03
C TYR A 8 13.98 0.04 16.22
N GLU A 9 15.07 -0.74 16.23
CA GLU A 9 15.38 -1.66 17.32
C GLU A 9 15.61 -0.93 18.65
N SER A 10 16.21 0.28 18.65
CA SER A 10 16.41 1.07 19.86
C SER A 10 15.15 1.74 20.41
N LEU A 11 14.13 1.93 19.58
CA LEU A 11 12.89 2.59 19.94
C LEU A 11 11.77 1.63 20.42
N SER A 12 11.93 0.33 20.17
CA SER A 12 10.93 -0.66 20.53
C SER A 12 11.56 -2.00 20.91
N ASP A 13 11.24 -2.49 22.10
CA ASP A 13 11.63 -3.84 22.57
C ASP A 13 10.93 -4.98 21.79
N HIS A 14 9.97 -4.65 20.92
CA HIS A 14 9.27 -5.60 20.09
C HIS A 14 9.92 -5.79 18.71
N ILE A 15 10.95 -5.02 18.39
CA ILE A 15 11.66 -5.10 17.11
C ILE A 15 13.05 -5.69 17.34
N THR A 16 13.36 -6.74 16.60
CA THR A 16 14.68 -7.37 16.57
C THR A 16 15.21 -7.41 15.14
N VAL A 17 16.43 -6.94 14.92
CA VAL A 17 17.07 -6.92 13.61
C VAL A 17 18.04 -8.09 13.48
N VAL A 18 17.78 -8.99 12.52
CA VAL A 18 18.64 -10.12 12.20
C VAL A 18 19.26 -9.91 10.82
N LYS A 19 20.59 -9.92 10.75
CA LYS A 19 21.32 -9.79 9.49
C LYS A 19 21.69 -11.15 8.92
N LYS A 20 21.36 -11.36 7.65
CA LYS A 20 21.74 -12.57 6.90
C LYS A 20 22.46 -12.19 5.61
N ASN A 21 23.52 -12.91 5.31
CA ASN A 21 24.23 -12.76 4.04
C ASN A 21 23.57 -13.68 3.00
N PRO A 22 23.00 -13.14 1.91
CA PRO A 22 22.35 -13.96 0.88
C PRO A 22 23.32 -14.91 0.16
N ASP A 23 24.60 -14.60 0.07
CA ASP A 23 25.60 -15.51 -0.52
C ASP A 23 25.84 -16.75 0.35
N VAL A 24 25.60 -16.65 1.66
CA VAL A 24 25.74 -17.77 2.61
C VAL A 24 24.43 -18.53 2.79
N TYR A 25 23.30 -17.83 2.68
CA TYR A 25 21.96 -18.37 2.87
C TYR A 25 21.06 -18.06 1.66
N PRO A 26 21.39 -18.58 0.45
CA PRO A 26 20.69 -18.19 -0.78
C PRO A 26 19.21 -18.58 -0.78
N THR A 27 18.85 -19.67 -0.14
CA THR A 27 17.46 -20.17 -0.09
C THR A 27 16.63 -19.54 1.03
N PHE A 28 17.24 -18.72 1.89
CA PHE A 28 16.51 -18.10 3.00
C PHE A 28 15.39 -17.17 2.53
N ALA A 29 15.67 -16.39 1.49
CA ALA A 29 14.73 -15.41 0.97
C ALA A 29 13.62 -16.02 0.09
N GLU A 30 13.83 -17.20 -0.48
CA GLU A 30 12.87 -17.90 -1.36
C GLU A 30 11.52 -18.23 -0.67
N GLN A 31 11.50 -18.28 0.65
CA GLN A 31 10.27 -18.46 1.42
C GLN A 31 9.41 -17.20 1.54
N TYR A 32 9.96 -16.03 1.17
CA TYR A 32 9.30 -14.72 1.30
C TYR A 32 9.02 -14.04 -0.04
N THR A 33 9.76 -14.40 -1.07
CA THR A 33 9.65 -13.77 -2.39
C THR A 33 10.20 -14.67 -3.48
N ASP A 34 9.59 -14.58 -4.67
CA ASP A 34 10.10 -15.18 -5.92
C ASP A 34 11.04 -14.21 -6.67
N GLU A 35 11.23 -12.98 -6.17
CA GLU A 35 12.09 -11.98 -6.78
C GLU A 35 13.57 -12.25 -6.48
N ALA A 36 14.44 -11.75 -7.37
CA ALA A 36 15.89 -11.79 -7.14
C ALA A 36 16.28 -10.85 -5.99
N VAL A 37 16.76 -11.42 -4.89
CA VAL A 37 17.14 -10.68 -3.70
C VAL A 37 18.47 -9.95 -3.92
N LYS A 38 18.44 -8.63 -3.77
CA LYS A 38 19.62 -7.77 -3.77
C LYS A 38 20.10 -7.50 -2.33
N ASN A 39 21.36 -7.14 -2.18
CA ASN A 39 21.86 -6.63 -0.90
C ASN A 39 21.05 -5.40 -0.45
N ASN A 40 20.78 -5.27 0.85
CA ASN A 40 19.92 -4.27 1.46
C ASN A 40 18.42 -4.43 1.18
N SER A 41 17.97 -5.58 0.67
CA SER A 41 16.57 -5.99 0.79
C SER A 41 16.26 -6.40 2.21
N LEU A 42 14.99 -6.32 2.60
CA LEU A 42 14.53 -6.63 3.96
C LEU A 42 13.35 -7.58 3.92
N VAL A 43 13.15 -8.30 5.01
CA VAL A 43 11.90 -9.00 5.32
C VAL A 43 11.45 -8.53 6.70
N VAL A 44 10.21 -8.10 6.80
CA VAL A 44 9.55 -7.80 8.06
C VAL A 44 8.58 -8.93 8.38
N GLU A 45 8.64 -9.47 9.59
CA GLU A 45 7.81 -10.60 10.03
C GLU A 45 7.12 -10.29 11.36
N CYS A 46 5.86 -10.68 11.48
CA CYS A 46 5.14 -10.70 12.74
C CYS A 46 4.16 -11.89 12.76
N GLY A 47 4.42 -12.88 13.64
CA GLY A 47 3.65 -14.11 13.66
C GLY A 47 3.75 -14.89 12.35
N GLU A 48 2.62 -15.10 11.69
CA GLU A 48 2.54 -15.80 10.39
C GLU A 48 2.59 -14.85 9.18
N ARG A 49 2.60 -13.54 9.43
CA ARG A 49 2.62 -12.54 8.36
C ARG A 49 4.03 -12.04 8.11
N SER A 50 4.36 -11.87 6.85
CA SER A 50 5.63 -11.31 6.42
C SER A 50 5.44 -10.39 5.23
N ARG A 51 6.36 -9.42 5.07
CA ARG A 51 6.45 -8.56 3.89
C ARG A 51 7.91 -8.43 3.46
N PHE A 52 8.16 -8.73 2.21
CA PHE A 52 9.44 -8.49 1.57
C PHE A 52 9.50 -7.04 1.09
N ILE A 53 10.63 -6.40 1.29
CA ILE A 53 10.94 -5.05 0.83
C ILE A 53 12.17 -5.18 -0.05
N SER A 54 12.02 -4.90 -1.33
CA SER A 54 13.13 -4.97 -2.28
C SER A 54 14.10 -3.80 -2.09
N TYR A 55 15.27 -3.91 -2.70
CA TYR A 55 16.21 -2.78 -2.77
C TYR A 55 15.58 -1.56 -3.47
N ASP A 56 14.78 -1.81 -4.50
CA ASP A 56 14.19 -0.76 -5.33
C ASP A 56 13.01 -0.05 -4.64
N ASP A 57 12.39 -0.68 -3.63
CA ASP A 57 11.40 -0.03 -2.74
C ASP A 57 12.06 0.94 -1.76
N ILE A 58 13.32 0.69 -1.41
CA ILE A 58 14.09 1.52 -0.47
C ILE A 58 14.82 2.66 -1.19
N TYR A 59 15.37 2.38 -2.38
CA TYR A 59 16.13 3.31 -3.20
C TYR A 59 15.38 3.56 -4.50
N LEU A 60 14.46 4.52 -4.45
CA LEU A 60 13.61 4.88 -5.59
C LEU A 60 14.46 5.55 -6.67
N SER A 61 14.33 5.09 -7.90
CA SER A 61 15.07 5.59 -9.04
C SER A 61 14.13 6.18 -10.08
N GLU A 62 14.16 7.50 -10.26
CA GLU A 62 13.30 8.21 -11.19
C GLU A 62 14.13 8.76 -12.37
N PRO A 63 13.69 8.54 -13.63
CA PRO A 63 14.38 9.11 -14.77
C PRO A 63 14.20 10.63 -14.83
N ASP A 64 15.31 11.35 -15.01
CA ASP A 64 15.30 12.77 -15.30
C ASP A 64 15.33 12.98 -16.82
N MET A 65 14.19 13.40 -17.36
CA MET A 65 14.01 13.60 -18.82
C MET A 65 14.85 14.77 -19.39
N TYR A 66 15.35 15.67 -18.54
CA TYR A 66 16.16 16.81 -18.97
C TYR A 66 17.64 16.48 -19.03
N THR A 67 18.11 15.68 -18.08
CA THR A 67 19.54 15.36 -17.96
C THR A 67 19.89 13.98 -18.49
N TYR A 68 18.88 13.18 -18.88
CA TYR A 68 19.03 11.77 -19.27
C TYR A 68 19.77 10.94 -18.23
N SER A 69 19.60 11.30 -16.94
CA SER A 69 20.16 10.60 -15.79
C SER A 69 19.04 10.05 -14.92
N TYR A 70 19.41 9.35 -13.85
CA TYR A 70 18.46 8.87 -12.85
C TYR A 70 18.69 9.63 -11.53
N ASN A 71 17.62 10.14 -10.96
CA ASN A 71 17.60 10.67 -9.61
C ASN A 71 17.26 9.54 -8.65
N THR A 72 18.12 9.31 -7.66
CA THR A 72 17.86 8.29 -6.64
C THR A 72 17.46 8.98 -5.34
N SER A 73 16.31 8.60 -4.79
CA SER A 73 15.84 9.02 -3.47
C SER A 73 15.80 7.83 -2.51
N PHE A 74 15.90 8.11 -1.21
CA PHE A 74 15.87 7.10 -0.16
C PHE A 74 14.54 7.15 0.59
N ASP A 75 13.75 6.07 0.48
CA ASP A 75 12.43 5.91 1.14
C ASP A 75 12.43 4.74 2.15
N GLY A 76 13.57 4.51 2.80
CA GLY A 76 13.70 3.38 3.73
C GLY A 76 12.79 3.46 4.95
N GLU A 77 12.46 4.68 5.42
CA GLU A 77 11.52 4.85 6.53
C GLU A 77 10.08 4.52 6.09
N GLY A 78 9.65 5.03 4.94
CA GLY A 78 8.33 4.74 4.40
C GLY A 78 8.12 3.24 4.15
N ALA A 79 9.07 2.59 3.48
CA ALA A 79 9.01 1.17 3.17
C ALA A 79 8.96 0.29 4.43
N ILE A 80 9.82 0.56 5.42
CA ILE A 80 9.88 -0.23 6.67
C ILE A 80 8.62 0.00 7.51
N THR A 81 8.18 1.25 7.67
CA THR A 81 6.99 1.56 8.49
C THR A 81 5.74 0.95 7.87
N SER A 82 5.57 1.05 6.55
CA SER A 82 4.48 0.39 5.82
C SER A 82 4.49 -1.13 6.02
N ALA A 83 5.67 -1.75 5.93
CA ALA A 83 5.79 -3.19 6.12
C ALA A 83 5.50 -3.62 7.56
N ILE A 84 5.94 -2.85 8.56
CA ILE A 84 5.60 -3.10 9.98
C ILE A 84 4.08 -3.00 10.17
N ASP A 85 3.45 -1.93 9.69
CA ASP A 85 2.02 -1.75 9.76
C ASP A 85 1.26 -2.92 9.12
N TYR A 86 1.69 -3.36 7.93
CA TYR A 86 1.11 -4.51 7.24
C TYR A 86 1.15 -5.80 8.07
N VAL A 87 2.29 -6.12 8.68
CA VAL A 87 2.43 -7.40 9.39
C VAL A 87 1.76 -7.41 10.76
N VAL A 88 1.59 -6.25 11.41
CA VAL A 88 0.94 -6.16 12.72
C VAL A 88 -0.58 -5.98 12.62
N ASN A 89 -1.09 -5.38 11.55
CA ASN A 89 -2.51 -5.15 11.33
C ASN A 89 -3.07 -6.21 10.38
N ALA A 90 -3.92 -7.09 10.91
CA ALA A 90 -4.51 -8.17 10.11
C ALA A 90 -5.57 -7.66 9.13
N GLU A 91 -6.28 -6.59 9.49
CA GLU A 91 -7.33 -5.99 8.68
C GLU A 91 -6.80 -4.73 8.01
N GLN A 92 -6.76 -4.74 6.68
CA GLN A 92 -6.37 -3.58 5.89
C GLN A 92 -7.61 -2.72 5.56
N PRO A 93 -7.50 -1.38 5.57
CA PRO A 93 -8.61 -0.52 5.19
C PRO A 93 -9.08 -0.77 3.76
N GLN A 94 -10.38 -1.00 3.56
CA GLN A 94 -10.98 -1.24 2.26
C GLN A 94 -11.43 0.09 1.66
N LEU A 95 -10.83 0.49 0.54
CA LEU A 95 -11.18 1.69 -0.22
C LEU A 95 -11.97 1.26 -1.47
N TYR A 96 -13.19 1.76 -1.61
CA TYR A 96 -14.02 1.47 -2.77
C TYR A 96 -14.06 2.67 -3.72
N ARG A 97 -13.59 2.46 -4.94
CA ARG A 97 -13.70 3.45 -6.02
C ARG A 97 -15.02 3.23 -6.75
N LEU A 98 -15.82 4.27 -6.84
CA LEU A 98 -17.07 4.22 -7.61
C LEU A 98 -16.75 4.16 -9.11
N GLU A 99 -17.55 3.37 -9.83
CA GLU A 99 -17.54 3.25 -11.28
C GLU A 99 -18.98 3.18 -11.84
N GLY A 100 -19.13 3.50 -13.12
CA GLY A 100 -20.42 3.48 -13.82
C GLY A 100 -20.84 4.83 -14.37
N HIS A 101 -20.15 5.92 -14.00
CA HIS A 101 -20.48 7.30 -14.39
C HIS A 101 -19.35 7.94 -15.22
N GLY A 102 -18.53 7.10 -15.88
CA GLY A 102 -17.41 7.56 -16.72
C GLY A 102 -16.26 8.16 -15.94
N GLU A 103 -16.02 7.66 -14.75
CA GLU A 103 -14.91 8.04 -13.89
C GLU A 103 -13.56 7.84 -14.59
N SER A 104 -12.63 8.71 -14.29
CA SER A 104 -11.27 8.60 -14.82
C SER A 104 -10.49 7.51 -14.10
N ALA A 105 -9.52 6.90 -14.78
CA ALA A 105 -8.56 6.02 -14.14
C ALA A 105 -7.72 6.79 -13.12
N LEU A 106 -7.46 6.18 -11.97
CA LEU A 106 -6.56 6.76 -10.96
C LEU A 106 -5.13 6.80 -11.51
N PRO A 107 -4.39 7.90 -11.26
CA PRO A 107 -2.97 7.97 -11.58
C PRO A 107 -2.20 6.83 -10.89
N SER A 108 -1.21 6.24 -11.58
CA SER A 108 -0.39 5.16 -11.02
C SER A 108 0.29 5.56 -9.72
N THR A 109 0.78 6.79 -9.64
CA THR A 109 1.40 7.35 -8.43
C THR A 109 0.44 7.39 -7.23
N PHE A 110 -0.86 7.57 -7.47
CA PHE A 110 -1.86 7.52 -6.39
C PHE A 110 -2.11 6.07 -5.95
N GLN A 111 -2.19 5.12 -6.90
CA GLN A 111 -2.33 3.70 -6.59
C GLN A 111 -1.12 3.19 -5.79
N GLU A 112 0.09 3.56 -6.18
CA GLU A 112 1.32 3.24 -5.44
C GLU A 112 1.30 3.78 -3.99
N GLN A 113 0.70 4.96 -3.76
CA GLN A 113 0.56 5.50 -2.40
C GLN A 113 -0.50 4.74 -1.58
N LEU A 114 -1.57 4.26 -2.19
CA LEU A 114 -2.54 3.39 -1.52
C LEU A 114 -1.90 2.07 -1.09
N GLU A 115 -1.12 1.45 -1.97
CA GLU A 115 -0.36 0.23 -1.66
C GLU A 115 0.63 0.45 -0.51
N LYS A 116 1.36 1.57 -0.53
CA LYS A 116 2.26 1.96 0.57
C LYS A 116 1.52 2.24 1.88
N ALA A 117 0.28 2.70 1.81
CA ALA A 117 -0.58 2.91 2.98
C ALA A 117 -1.33 1.63 3.41
N ASN A 118 -1.03 0.49 2.79
CA ASN A 118 -1.70 -0.79 2.99
C ASN A 118 -3.22 -0.72 2.84
N MET A 119 -3.72 0.13 1.94
CA MET A 119 -5.14 0.22 1.59
C MET A 119 -5.46 -0.69 0.41
N GLU A 120 -6.49 -1.51 0.55
CA GLU A 120 -6.97 -2.34 -0.53
C GLU A 120 -8.00 -1.58 -1.37
N LEU A 121 -7.72 -1.44 -2.68
CA LEU A 121 -8.58 -0.72 -3.61
C LEU A 121 -9.49 -1.68 -4.36
N HIS A 122 -10.80 -1.44 -4.29
CA HIS A 122 -11.85 -2.19 -4.98
C HIS A 122 -12.66 -1.27 -5.88
N ASP A 123 -13.16 -1.80 -6.99
CA ASP A 123 -14.14 -1.11 -7.82
C ASP A 123 -15.55 -1.45 -7.34
N LEU A 124 -16.43 -0.45 -7.27
CA LEU A 124 -17.80 -0.57 -6.82
C LEU A 124 -18.75 0.18 -7.77
N SER A 125 -19.71 -0.53 -8.34
CA SER A 125 -20.79 0.09 -9.07
C SER A 125 -22.06 0.05 -8.24
N LEU A 126 -22.58 1.23 -7.86
CA LEU A 126 -23.83 1.36 -7.12
C LEU A 126 -25.05 0.92 -7.92
N LEU A 127 -24.92 0.80 -9.26
CA LEU A 127 -25.96 0.25 -10.13
C LEU A 127 -26.17 -1.26 -9.97
N THR A 128 -25.21 -1.97 -9.37
CA THR A 128 -25.20 -3.44 -9.30
C THR A 128 -25.32 -3.98 -7.88
N VAL A 129 -25.35 -3.11 -6.88
CA VAL A 129 -25.44 -3.50 -5.46
C VAL A 129 -26.65 -2.86 -4.80
N ASP A 130 -27.21 -3.54 -3.80
CA ASP A 130 -28.33 -3.02 -3.01
C ASP A 130 -27.86 -2.10 -1.87
N ALA A 131 -26.61 -2.18 -1.47
CA ALA A 131 -26.00 -1.36 -0.41
C ALA A 131 -24.48 -1.27 -0.57
N ILE A 132 -23.90 -0.22 -0.01
CA ILE A 132 -22.44 -0.07 0.11
C ILE A 132 -21.91 -1.13 1.08
N PRO A 133 -20.77 -1.79 0.76
CA PRO A 133 -20.17 -2.79 1.64
C PRO A 133 -19.92 -2.26 3.05
N GLU A 134 -20.20 -3.07 4.07
CA GLU A 134 -20.05 -2.68 5.49
C GLU A 134 -18.58 -2.47 5.88
N ASP A 135 -17.65 -3.12 5.18
CA ASP A 135 -16.20 -3.00 5.36
C ASP A 135 -15.60 -1.78 4.66
N ALA A 136 -16.40 -0.99 3.93
CA ALA A 136 -15.94 0.20 3.25
C ALA A 136 -15.41 1.25 4.26
N ALA A 137 -14.10 1.32 4.38
CA ALA A 137 -13.44 2.34 5.20
C ALA A 137 -13.56 3.73 4.58
N CYS A 138 -13.65 3.80 3.24
CA CYS A 138 -13.83 5.04 2.49
C CYS A 138 -14.34 4.74 1.09
N LEU A 139 -15.18 5.63 0.54
CA LEU A 139 -15.54 5.65 -0.88
C LEU A 139 -14.74 6.73 -1.61
N LEU A 140 -14.39 6.47 -2.84
CA LEU A 140 -13.70 7.42 -3.71
C LEU A 140 -14.49 7.62 -5.00
N ILE A 141 -14.89 8.86 -5.28
CA ILE A 141 -15.45 9.30 -6.55
C ILE A 141 -14.39 10.14 -7.26
N TYR A 142 -13.88 9.66 -8.40
CA TYR A 142 -12.79 10.32 -9.09
C TYR A 142 -13.18 10.78 -10.49
N ALA A 143 -13.42 12.07 -10.65
CA ALA A 143 -13.70 12.73 -11.93
C ALA A 143 -14.82 12.04 -12.76
N PRO A 144 -16.02 11.86 -12.23
CA PRO A 144 -17.17 11.34 -12.97
C PRO A 144 -17.52 12.30 -14.13
N THR A 145 -18.01 11.76 -15.22
CA THR A 145 -18.42 12.56 -16.41
C THR A 145 -19.93 12.57 -16.63
N SER A 146 -20.67 11.77 -15.90
CA SER A 146 -22.14 11.76 -15.88
C SER A 146 -22.67 11.85 -14.45
N ASP A 147 -23.93 12.23 -14.34
CA ASP A 147 -24.62 12.40 -13.06
C ASP A 147 -25.00 11.03 -12.46
N ILE A 148 -25.18 11.01 -11.14
CA ILE A 148 -25.65 9.83 -10.38
C ILE A 148 -27.18 9.85 -10.30
N SER A 149 -27.80 8.68 -10.22
CA SER A 149 -29.24 8.54 -10.03
C SER A 149 -29.70 8.98 -8.63
N GLU A 150 -31.02 9.15 -8.44
CA GLU A 150 -31.57 9.47 -7.12
C GLU A 150 -31.35 8.32 -6.12
N GLU A 151 -31.44 7.10 -6.57
CA GLU A 151 -31.23 5.91 -5.75
C GLU A 151 -29.77 5.82 -5.27
N GLU A 152 -28.81 6.07 -6.16
CA GLU A 152 -27.40 6.06 -5.81
C GLU A 152 -27.03 7.21 -4.87
N ARG A 153 -27.59 8.41 -5.12
CA ARG A 153 -27.44 9.55 -4.21
C ARG A 153 -27.94 9.23 -2.80
N ASP A 154 -29.10 8.57 -2.70
CA ASP A 154 -29.70 8.20 -1.43
C ASP A 154 -28.83 7.17 -0.69
N MET A 155 -28.28 6.16 -1.40
CA MET A 155 -27.27 5.23 -0.83
C MET A 155 -26.03 5.96 -0.30
N LEU A 156 -25.49 6.91 -1.06
CA LEU A 156 -24.34 7.71 -0.62
C LEU A 156 -24.66 8.58 0.60
N ALA A 157 -25.86 9.18 0.62
CA ALA A 157 -26.34 10.01 1.73
C ALA A 157 -26.50 9.17 3.01
N ASP A 158 -27.05 7.99 2.91
CA ASP A 158 -27.20 7.05 4.04
C ASP A 158 -25.84 6.60 4.55
N TYR A 159 -24.90 6.27 3.67
CA TYR A 159 -23.52 5.90 4.03
C TYR A 159 -22.82 7.03 4.79
N VAL A 160 -22.85 8.25 4.28
CA VAL A 160 -22.21 9.42 4.95
C VAL A 160 -22.92 9.76 6.26
N THR A 161 -24.25 9.67 6.33
CA THR A 161 -25.04 9.90 7.55
C THR A 161 -24.72 8.85 8.59
N GLY A 162 -24.44 7.61 8.18
CA GLY A 162 -23.99 6.50 9.03
C GLY A 162 -22.54 6.65 9.53
N GLY A 163 -21.81 7.70 9.11
CA GLY A 163 -20.42 7.96 9.49
C GLY A 163 -19.38 7.48 8.48
N GLY A 164 -19.82 7.04 7.30
CA GLY A 164 -18.93 6.68 6.19
C GLY A 164 -18.14 7.88 5.68
N LYS A 165 -16.98 7.62 5.09
CA LYS A 165 -16.07 8.64 4.52
C LYS A 165 -16.18 8.65 3.00
N LEU A 166 -16.29 9.84 2.43
CA LEU A 166 -16.39 10.08 0.99
C LEU A 166 -15.35 11.12 0.55
#